data_87e1caebc85fe2bfea4245134464900a
#
_entry.id   87e1caebc85fe2bfea4245134464900a
#
_cell.length_a   1.000
_cell.length_b   1.000
_cell.length_c   1.000
_cell.angle_alpha   90.00
_cell.angle_beta   90.00
_cell.angle_gamma   90.00
#
_symmetry.space_group_name_H-M   'P 1'
#
loop_
_entity.id
_entity.type
_entity.pdbx_description
1 polymer ?
#
loop_
_entity_poly.entity_id
_entity_poly.type
_entity_poly.pdbx_seq_one_letter_code
_entity_poly.pdbx_strand_id
1 'polypeptide(L)'
;PGPGESILPGEAYLTDTPALRGHAGTQPDLFVRWNEVPLAARVIDVVVHLHGFSQQGGAMALGEKVPRSGLDLAGRTRPTLALLPRGNWIRHTWYDFPALLDGGIDRLVEDALRWFPHPAGALAVDRFILSGHSGGGMPALDTIAGARRKPDELFVFDGLYGRDPSAGDPMRGIEIVDAWLGERLALEPGRPGALRAVYIERQTGPFSREVAKLITRHLGPLEPGIVANLARRYRVEPSGVPHAYVAAVCGPPLLAQADAEFDWSRL
;
A
#
# COMPACT_ATOMS: atom_id res chain seq x y z
N PRO A 1 31.78 -7.85 -1.68
CA PRO A 1 31.37 -6.74 -0.82
C PRO A 1 31.88 -7.02 0.61
N GLY A 2 32.50 -6.00 1.23
CA GLY A 2 32.92 -6.10 2.63
C GLY A 2 31.72 -6.08 3.57
N PRO A 3 31.84 -6.60 4.80
CA PRO A 3 30.79 -6.46 5.79
C PRO A 3 30.59 -4.96 6.09
N GLY A 4 29.37 -4.46 5.91
CA GLY A 4 28.98 -3.08 6.17
C GLY A 4 28.84 -2.20 4.91
N GLU A 5 29.08 -2.70 3.71
CA GLU A 5 28.79 -1.96 2.49
C GLU A 5 27.29 -1.98 2.18
N SER A 6 26.74 -0.82 1.83
CA SER A 6 25.31 -0.62 1.58
C SER A 6 25.07 0.28 0.36
N ILE A 7 23.93 0.09 -0.30
CA ILE A 7 23.34 1.11 -1.16
C ILE A 7 22.71 2.14 -0.23
N LEU A 8 23.14 3.39 -0.33
CA LEU A 8 22.64 4.48 0.50
C LEU A 8 21.18 4.83 0.14
N PRO A 9 20.42 5.38 1.07
CA PRO A 9 19.06 5.85 0.80
C PRO A 9 18.99 6.78 -0.40
N GLY A 10 17.94 6.62 -1.22
CA GLY A 10 17.78 7.44 -2.42
C GLY A 10 16.39 7.32 -3.03
N GLU A 11 16.23 8.02 -4.15
CA GLU A 11 15.00 8.00 -4.94
C GLU A 11 15.30 8.18 -6.42
N ALA A 12 14.37 7.75 -7.26
CA ALA A 12 14.46 7.89 -8.72
C ALA A 12 13.06 8.00 -9.35
N TYR A 13 13.02 8.63 -10.51
CA TYR A 13 11.85 8.65 -11.39
C TYR A 13 12.16 7.85 -12.64
N LEU A 14 11.34 6.83 -12.91
CA LEU A 14 11.49 5.96 -14.08
C LEU A 14 10.48 6.35 -15.16
N THR A 15 10.89 6.13 -16.40
CA THR A 15 10.08 6.34 -17.60
C THR A 15 9.88 5.02 -18.33
N ASP A 16 8.75 4.88 -19.00
CA ASP A 16 8.44 3.72 -19.84
C ASP A 16 8.52 2.38 -19.08
N THR A 17 8.09 2.39 -17.82
CA THR A 17 8.04 1.17 -16.99
C THR A 17 7.19 0.10 -17.68
N PRO A 18 7.74 -1.10 -18.01
CA PRO A 18 7.04 -2.09 -18.82
C PRO A 18 5.66 -2.46 -18.28
N ALA A 19 5.54 -2.66 -16.97
CA ALA A 19 4.27 -3.00 -16.31
C ALA A 19 3.21 -1.88 -16.39
N LEU A 20 3.61 -0.62 -16.68
CA LEU A 20 2.71 0.54 -16.73
C LEU A 20 2.40 1.03 -18.16
N ARG A 21 2.87 0.34 -19.18
CA ARG A 21 2.69 0.77 -20.59
C ARG A 21 1.22 0.90 -21.03
N GLY A 22 0.32 0.20 -20.35
CA GLY A 22 -1.12 0.34 -20.60
C GLY A 22 -1.76 1.61 -20.02
N HIS A 23 -1.02 2.38 -19.21
CA HIS A 23 -1.53 3.61 -18.61
C HIS A 23 -1.27 4.82 -19.53
N ALA A 24 -2.33 5.57 -19.83
CA ALA A 24 -2.20 6.88 -20.44
C ALA A 24 -1.73 7.91 -19.39
N GLY A 25 -1.01 8.93 -19.80
CA GLY A 25 -0.60 10.05 -18.95
C GLY A 25 0.85 10.49 -19.19
N THR A 26 1.33 11.41 -18.34
CA THR A 26 2.67 12.00 -18.47
C THR A 26 3.75 11.10 -17.90
N GLN A 27 4.94 11.23 -18.46
CA GLN A 27 6.16 10.64 -17.91
C GLN A 27 6.80 11.60 -16.88
N PRO A 28 7.53 11.11 -15.89
CA PRO A 28 7.79 9.70 -15.53
C PRO A 28 6.53 8.97 -15.06
N ASP A 29 6.53 7.62 -15.13
CA ASP A 29 5.39 6.79 -14.76
C ASP A 29 5.57 6.00 -13.47
N LEU A 30 6.77 5.93 -12.94
CA LEU A 30 7.07 5.30 -11.66
C LEU A 30 8.05 6.13 -10.84
N PHE A 31 7.67 6.44 -9.60
CA PHE A 31 8.59 6.93 -8.58
C PHE A 31 9.03 5.76 -7.71
N VAL A 32 10.33 5.71 -7.42
CA VAL A 32 10.95 4.67 -6.58
C VAL A 32 11.73 5.36 -5.48
N ARG A 33 11.58 4.90 -4.24
CA ARG A 33 12.37 5.34 -3.08
C ARG A 33 12.87 4.13 -2.31
N TRP A 34 14.05 4.21 -1.76
CA TRP A 34 14.62 3.16 -0.92
C TRP A 34 15.34 3.75 0.29
N ASN A 35 15.34 3.00 1.38
CA ASN A 35 16.23 3.27 2.51
C ASN A 35 17.56 2.54 2.32
N GLU A 36 18.38 2.48 3.35
CA GLU A 36 19.66 1.78 3.29
C GLU A 36 19.45 0.28 3.00
N VAL A 37 20.13 -0.24 1.96
CA VAL A 37 20.07 -1.65 1.54
C VAL A 37 21.48 -2.24 1.59
N PRO A 38 21.77 -3.15 2.54
CA PRO A 38 23.06 -3.82 2.62
C PRO A 38 23.38 -4.59 1.33
N LEU A 39 24.61 -4.51 0.83
CA LEU A 39 25.03 -5.27 -0.37
C LEU A 39 24.96 -6.79 -0.16
N ALA A 40 25.01 -7.24 1.10
CA ALA A 40 24.83 -8.64 1.47
C ALA A 40 23.37 -9.09 1.52
N ALA A 41 22.39 -8.17 1.43
CA ALA A 41 20.97 -8.51 1.48
C ALA A 41 20.61 -9.49 0.36
N ARG A 42 19.70 -10.39 0.66
CA ARG A 42 19.08 -11.33 -0.29
C ARG A 42 17.58 -11.10 -0.43
N VAL A 43 17.03 -10.34 0.50
CA VAL A 43 15.61 -10.02 0.56
C VAL A 43 15.43 -8.53 0.80
N ILE A 44 14.28 -8.03 0.36
CA ILE A 44 13.87 -6.63 0.52
C ILE A 44 12.36 -6.58 0.74
N ASP A 45 11.90 -5.65 1.58
CA ASP A 45 10.48 -5.35 1.66
C ASP A 45 10.09 -4.44 0.49
N VAL A 46 8.88 -4.63 -0.03
CA VAL A 46 8.36 -3.79 -1.12
C VAL A 46 7.05 -3.15 -0.69
N VAL A 47 6.97 -1.84 -0.84
CA VAL A 47 5.74 -1.05 -0.64
C VAL A 47 5.27 -0.57 -2.00
N VAL A 48 4.02 -0.84 -2.37
CA VAL A 48 3.37 -0.21 -3.53
C VAL A 48 2.25 0.69 -3.02
N HIS A 49 2.33 1.97 -3.35
CA HIS A 49 1.32 2.96 -2.95
C HIS A 49 0.52 3.46 -4.15
N LEU A 50 -0.79 3.29 -4.11
CA LEU A 50 -1.71 3.81 -5.11
C LEU A 50 -2.25 5.17 -4.67
N HIS A 51 -1.87 6.22 -5.40
CA HIS A 51 -2.23 7.59 -5.07
C HIS A 51 -3.71 7.90 -5.34
N GLY A 52 -4.23 8.92 -4.66
CA GLY A 52 -5.55 9.47 -4.92
C GLY A 52 -5.61 10.31 -6.21
N PHE A 53 -6.83 10.73 -6.54
CA PHE A 53 -7.04 11.55 -7.73
C PHE A 53 -6.57 13.01 -7.54
N SER A 54 -6.51 13.79 -8.63
CA SER A 54 -6.17 15.20 -8.60
C SER A 54 -7.40 16.08 -8.82
N GLN A 55 -7.59 17.08 -7.95
CA GLN A 55 -8.70 18.03 -8.06
C GLN A 55 -8.58 18.98 -9.25
N GLN A 56 -7.39 19.13 -9.83
CA GLN A 56 -7.13 20.12 -10.87
C GLN A 56 -7.42 19.61 -12.29
N GLY A 57 -8.02 18.47 -12.44
CA GLY A 57 -8.39 17.86 -13.73
C GLY A 57 -7.23 17.91 -14.73
N GLY A 58 -6.54 16.85 -14.90
CA GLY A 58 -5.43 16.82 -15.83
C GLY A 58 -4.29 15.93 -15.36
N ALA A 59 -3.33 15.73 -16.23
CA ALA A 59 -2.13 14.97 -15.97
C ALA A 59 -1.28 15.68 -14.92
N MET A 60 -1.56 15.42 -13.65
CA MET A 60 -0.68 15.84 -12.58
C MET A 60 0.63 15.10 -12.69
N ALA A 61 1.74 15.80 -12.65
CA ALA A 61 3.05 15.18 -12.64
C ALA A 61 3.18 14.26 -11.42
N LEU A 62 3.79 13.08 -11.62
CA LEU A 62 3.95 12.10 -10.54
C LEU A 62 4.65 12.69 -9.31
N GLY A 63 5.62 13.59 -9.51
CA GLY A 63 6.31 14.31 -8.43
C GLY A 63 5.41 15.12 -7.50
N GLU A 64 4.23 15.54 -7.96
CA GLU A 64 3.25 16.24 -7.12
C GLU A 64 2.49 15.28 -6.18
N LYS A 65 2.49 13.98 -6.48
CA LYS A 65 1.90 12.95 -5.63
C LYS A 65 2.82 12.48 -4.51
N VAL A 66 4.14 12.55 -4.72
CA VAL A 66 5.15 12.06 -3.77
C VAL A 66 4.99 12.65 -2.36
N PRO A 67 4.87 13.98 -2.16
CA PRO A 67 4.72 14.56 -0.82
C PRO A 67 3.45 14.11 -0.07
N ARG A 68 2.43 13.66 -0.81
CA ARG A 68 1.15 13.23 -0.25
C ARG A 68 1.03 11.72 -0.08
N SER A 69 2.01 10.95 -0.57
CA SER A 69 1.96 9.48 -0.57
C SER A 69 2.22 8.86 0.81
N GLY A 70 2.91 9.57 1.70
CA GLY A 70 3.36 9.01 2.96
C GLY A 70 4.51 8.00 2.83
N LEU A 71 5.16 7.94 1.66
CA LEU A 71 6.30 7.06 1.41
C LEU A 71 7.60 7.64 1.96
N ASP A 72 7.63 7.98 3.24
CA ASP A 72 8.85 8.30 3.97
C ASP A 72 9.38 7.04 4.66
N LEU A 73 10.59 6.66 4.32
CA LEU A 73 11.26 5.46 4.84
C LEU A 73 12.30 5.76 5.93
N ALA A 74 12.43 7.01 6.37
CA ALA A 74 13.49 7.41 7.31
C ALA A 74 13.46 6.64 8.64
N GLY A 75 12.27 6.29 9.14
CA GLY A 75 12.13 5.51 10.37
C GLY A 75 12.12 3.99 10.16
N ARG A 76 12.26 3.51 8.93
CA ARG A 76 12.17 2.08 8.64
C ARG A 76 13.55 1.42 8.73
N THR A 77 13.65 0.36 9.53
CA THR A 77 14.91 -0.33 9.80
C THR A 77 15.21 -1.49 8.85
N ARG A 78 14.17 -2.01 8.18
CA ARG A 78 14.33 -3.11 7.21
C ARG A 78 14.63 -2.54 5.81
N PRO A 79 15.50 -3.19 5.02
CA PRO A 79 15.72 -2.82 3.62
C PRO A 79 14.37 -2.77 2.88
N THR A 80 14.05 -1.63 2.28
CA THR A 80 12.73 -1.39 1.70
C THR A 80 12.81 -0.61 0.40
N LEU A 81 12.06 -1.06 -0.58
CA LEU A 81 11.81 -0.39 -1.85
C LEU A 81 10.36 0.06 -1.91
N ALA A 82 10.11 1.37 -1.97
CA ALA A 82 8.78 1.95 -2.09
C ALA A 82 8.52 2.41 -3.52
N LEU A 83 7.38 2.02 -4.06
CA LEU A 83 6.95 2.27 -5.43
C LEU A 83 5.67 3.11 -5.43
N LEU A 84 5.68 4.18 -6.21
CA LEU A 84 4.51 5.01 -6.48
C LEU A 84 4.27 5.01 -8.00
N PRO A 85 3.47 4.09 -8.54
CA PRO A 85 3.11 4.11 -9.94
C PRO A 85 2.15 5.26 -10.23
N ARG A 86 2.31 5.86 -11.41
CA ARG A 86 1.29 6.74 -11.95
C ARG A 86 0.07 5.93 -12.37
N GLY A 87 -1.11 6.31 -11.88
CA GLY A 87 -2.37 5.76 -12.34
C GLY A 87 -2.66 6.13 -13.79
N ASN A 88 -3.55 5.36 -14.42
CA ASN A 88 -4.06 5.66 -15.74
C ASN A 88 -4.92 6.93 -15.67
N TRP A 89 -4.54 7.94 -16.40
CA TRP A 89 -5.31 9.17 -16.49
C TRP A 89 -6.29 9.09 -17.65
N ILE A 90 -7.51 8.80 -17.32
CA ILE A 90 -8.63 8.84 -18.25
C ILE A 90 -9.39 10.14 -17.96
N ARG A 91 -9.79 10.86 -18.96
CA ARG A 91 -10.53 12.13 -18.93
C ARG A 91 -11.12 12.50 -17.55
N HIS A 92 -10.85 13.70 -17.06
CA HIS A 92 -11.60 14.34 -15.99
C HIS A 92 -11.31 13.94 -14.54
N THR A 93 -10.11 13.66 -14.10
CA THR A 93 -9.88 13.60 -12.65
C THR A 93 -9.80 12.22 -12.00
N TRP A 94 -10.27 11.16 -12.63
CA TRP A 94 -10.18 9.81 -12.09
C TRP A 94 -8.88 9.15 -12.47
N TYR A 95 -8.17 8.63 -11.45
CA TYR A 95 -7.09 7.70 -11.65
C TYR A 95 -7.58 6.31 -11.31
N ASP A 96 -7.39 5.38 -12.20
CA ASP A 96 -7.47 3.95 -11.95
C ASP A 96 -6.11 3.30 -12.25
N PHE A 97 -5.99 2.04 -11.98
CA PHE A 97 -4.73 1.32 -12.14
C PHE A 97 -4.93 -0.01 -12.89
N PRO A 98 -5.54 0.01 -14.08
CA PRO A 98 -5.89 -1.23 -14.80
C PRO A 98 -4.67 -2.09 -15.14
N ALA A 99 -3.51 -1.49 -15.37
CA ALA A 99 -2.27 -2.25 -15.64
C ALA A 99 -1.78 -3.05 -14.44
N LEU A 100 -2.26 -2.76 -13.22
CA LEU A 100 -1.88 -3.48 -12.00
C LEU A 100 -2.80 -4.67 -11.68
N LEU A 101 -3.92 -4.80 -12.40
CA LEU A 101 -4.83 -5.93 -12.27
C LEU A 101 -4.22 -7.20 -12.89
N ASP A 102 -4.81 -8.35 -12.64
CA ASP A 102 -4.47 -9.64 -13.24
C ASP A 102 -2.97 -9.95 -13.21
N GLY A 103 -2.36 -9.82 -12.05
CA GLY A 103 -0.93 -10.01 -11.83
C GLY A 103 -0.05 -8.85 -12.33
N GLY A 104 -0.64 -7.71 -12.71
CA GLY A 104 0.12 -6.53 -13.12
C GLY A 104 0.96 -5.95 -12.01
N ILE A 105 0.46 -5.99 -10.77
CA ILE A 105 1.24 -5.54 -9.62
C ILE A 105 2.48 -6.39 -9.38
N ASP A 106 2.39 -7.70 -9.61
CA ASP A 106 3.55 -8.58 -9.52
C ASP A 106 4.60 -8.21 -10.56
N ARG A 107 4.15 -7.91 -11.81
CA ARG A 107 5.05 -7.44 -12.88
C ARG A 107 5.71 -6.09 -12.54
N LEU A 108 4.96 -5.16 -11.92
CA LEU A 108 5.53 -3.89 -11.48
C LEU A 108 6.64 -4.10 -10.45
N VAL A 109 6.42 -4.96 -9.46
CA VAL A 109 7.42 -5.30 -8.45
C VAL A 109 8.63 -5.96 -9.10
N GLU A 110 8.44 -6.91 -10.02
CA GLU A 110 9.51 -7.56 -10.77
C GLU A 110 10.33 -6.57 -11.59
N ASP A 111 9.68 -5.62 -12.30
CA ASP A 111 10.36 -4.57 -13.07
C ASP A 111 11.21 -3.68 -12.17
N ALA A 112 10.65 -3.24 -11.04
CA ALA A 112 11.37 -2.39 -10.09
C ALA A 112 12.57 -3.10 -9.46
N LEU A 113 12.43 -4.36 -9.07
CA LEU A 113 13.53 -5.15 -8.52
C LEU A 113 14.62 -5.42 -9.55
N ARG A 114 14.25 -5.61 -10.81
CA ARG A 114 15.20 -5.80 -11.90
C ARG A 114 15.97 -4.52 -12.23
N TRP A 115 15.31 -3.38 -12.09
CA TRP A 115 15.92 -2.07 -12.25
C TRP A 115 16.84 -1.70 -11.08
N PHE A 116 16.49 -2.12 -9.85
CA PHE A 116 17.22 -1.73 -8.64
C PHE A 116 18.67 -2.26 -8.68
N PRO A 117 19.71 -1.38 -8.55
CA PRO A 117 21.10 -1.73 -8.86
C PRO A 117 21.78 -2.52 -7.73
N HIS A 118 21.21 -3.67 -7.35
CA HIS A 118 21.81 -4.52 -6.33
C HIS A 118 22.78 -5.53 -6.93
N PRO A 119 24.03 -5.66 -6.42
CA PRO A 119 25.08 -6.49 -7.02
C PRO A 119 24.77 -7.99 -7.01
N ALA A 120 23.92 -8.46 -6.12
CA ALA A 120 23.46 -9.86 -6.09
C ALA A 120 22.38 -10.18 -7.14
N GLY A 121 22.03 -9.23 -8.01
CA GLY A 121 20.91 -9.34 -8.93
C GLY A 121 19.56 -9.04 -8.25
N ALA A 122 18.47 -9.62 -8.76
CA ALA A 122 17.15 -9.38 -8.21
C ALA A 122 17.05 -9.91 -6.77
N LEU A 123 16.68 -9.01 -5.85
CA LEU A 123 16.36 -9.35 -4.47
C LEU A 123 15.02 -10.12 -4.42
N ALA A 124 14.88 -11.07 -3.51
CA ALA A 124 13.58 -11.66 -3.23
C ALA A 124 12.74 -10.72 -2.34
N VAL A 125 11.45 -10.65 -2.61
CA VAL A 125 10.53 -9.89 -1.75
C VAL A 125 10.32 -10.67 -0.45
N ASP A 126 10.66 -10.06 0.68
CA ASP A 126 10.35 -10.62 2.00
C ASP A 126 8.93 -10.24 2.40
N ARG A 127 8.67 -8.96 2.55
CA ARG A 127 7.36 -8.44 2.90
C ARG A 127 6.81 -7.57 1.78
N PHE A 128 5.57 -7.85 1.39
CA PHE A 128 4.85 -7.03 0.41
C PHE A 128 3.77 -6.21 1.11
N ILE A 129 3.89 -4.89 1.03
CA ILE A 129 2.95 -3.91 1.59
C ILE A 129 2.23 -3.23 0.44
N LEU A 130 0.90 -3.33 0.42
CA LEU A 130 0.06 -2.59 -0.50
C LEU A 130 -0.59 -1.44 0.24
N SER A 131 -0.53 -0.26 -0.34
CA SER A 131 -1.06 0.96 0.26
C SER A 131 -1.92 1.72 -0.74
N GLY A 132 -2.97 2.38 -0.26
CA GLY A 132 -3.83 3.24 -1.09
C GLY A 132 -4.31 4.47 -0.34
N HIS A 133 -4.33 5.62 -1.02
CA HIS A 133 -4.89 6.85 -0.48
C HIS A 133 -6.06 7.31 -1.35
N SER A 134 -7.17 7.73 -0.71
CA SER A 134 -8.30 8.32 -1.43
C SER A 134 -8.76 7.43 -2.60
N GLY A 135 -8.86 7.95 -3.79
CA GLY A 135 -9.20 7.21 -5.01
C GLY A 135 -8.30 6.01 -5.33
N GLY A 136 -7.15 5.86 -4.68
CA GLY A 136 -6.28 4.69 -4.80
C GLY A 136 -6.67 3.51 -3.89
N GLY A 137 -7.56 3.72 -2.93
CA GLY A 137 -7.96 2.67 -1.98
C GLY A 137 -8.73 1.52 -2.63
N MET A 138 -9.75 1.82 -3.42
CA MET A 138 -10.53 0.77 -4.12
C MET A 138 -9.71 0.03 -5.18
N PRO A 139 -8.91 0.71 -6.04
CA PRO A 139 -7.96 0.01 -6.91
C PRO A 139 -6.98 -0.89 -6.17
N ALA A 140 -6.55 -0.53 -4.94
CA ALA A 140 -5.71 -1.42 -4.14
C ALA A 140 -6.44 -2.72 -3.80
N LEU A 141 -7.73 -2.68 -3.43
CA LEU A 141 -8.52 -3.90 -3.20
C LEU A 141 -8.68 -4.71 -4.48
N ASP A 142 -9.04 -4.07 -5.61
CA ASP A 142 -9.17 -4.77 -6.90
C ASP A 142 -7.85 -5.44 -7.31
N THR A 143 -6.71 -4.82 -7.02
CA THR A 143 -5.39 -5.37 -7.28
C THR A 143 -5.12 -6.64 -6.44
N ILE A 144 -5.57 -6.67 -5.18
CA ILE A 144 -5.44 -7.86 -4.32
C ILE A 144 -6.12 -9.07 -4.96
N ALA A 145 -7.30 -8.90 -5.54
CA ALA A 145 -8.06 -10.01 -6.12
C ALA A 145 -7.26 -10.76 -7.21
N GLY A 146 -6.52 -10.03 -8.06
CA GLY A 146 -5.75 -10.58 -9.18
C GLY A 146 -4.26 -10.83 -8.90
N ALA A 147 -3.71 -10.39 -7.75
CA ALA A 147 -2.31 -10.56 -7.43
C ALA A 147 -1.94 -12.03 -7.23
N ARG A 148 -0.82 -12.49 -7.81
CA ARG A 148 -0.24 -13.82 -7.57
C ARG A 148 0.30 -13.91 -6.15
N ARG A 149 1.01 -12.86 -5.72
CA ARG A 149 1.44 -12.69 -4.35
C ARG A 149 0.51 -11.72 -3.65
N LYS A 150 -0.31 -12.23 -2.74
CA LYS A 150 -1.15 -11.37 -1.89
C LYS A 150 -0.27 -10.51 -0.97
N PRO A 151 -0.66 -9.25 -0.68
CA PRO A 151 0.10 -8.42 0.24
C PRO A 151 0.13 -9.04 1.64
N ASP A 152 1.25 -8.89 2.32
CA ASP A 152 1.40 -9.23 3.73
C ASP A 152 0.73 -8.16 4.60
N GLU A 153 0.77 -6.92 4.16
CA GLU A 153 0.17 -5.78 4.85
C GLU A 153 -0.65 -4.92 3.89
N LEU A 154 -1.79 -4.44 4.36
CA LEU A 154 -2.66 -3.52 3.63
C LEU A 154 -2.84 -2.23 4.44
N PHE A 155 -2.45 -1.09 3.86
CA PHE A 155 -2.63 0.23 4.45
C PHE A 155 -3.58 1.06 3.59
N VAL A 156 -4.66 1.55 4.17
CA VAL A 156 -5.62 2.38 3.44
C VAL A 156 -5.85 3.70 4.17
N PHE A 157 -5.55 4.78 3.48
CA PHE A 157 -5.64 6.14 3.98
C PHE A 157 -6.85 6.84 3.35
N ASP A 158 -7.97 6.86 4.08
CA ASP A 158 -9.24 7.47 3.68
C ASP A 158 -9.64 7.11 2.23
N GLY A 159 -9.55 5.83 1.90
CA GLY A 159 -9.74 5.29 0.55
C GLY A 159 -10.77 4.15 0.43
N LEU A 160 -11.44 3.77 1.52
CA LEU A 160 -12.47 2.73 1.52
C LEU A 160 -13.86 3.34 1.22
N TYR A 161 -14.04 3.78 -0.02
CA TYR A 161 -15.28 4.44 -0.43
C TYR A 161 -16.47 3.49 -0.65
N GLY A 162 -16.21 2.22 -0.87
CA GLY A 162 -17.19 1.37 -1.53
C GLY A 162 -17.30 1.75 -3.01
N ARG A 163 -18.19 1.12 -3.75
CA ARG A 163 -18.53 1.61 -5.09
C ARG A 163 -19.62 2.69 -4.99
N ASP A 164 -19.66 3.52 -6.03
CA ASP A 164 -20.71 4.50 -6.24
C ASP A 164 -22.10 3.88 -5.95
N PRO A 165 -22.88 4.43 -5.02
CA PRO A 165 -24.23 3.93 -4.74
C PRO A 165 -25.14 3.84 -5.97
N SER A 166 -24.90 4.67 -7.00
CA SER A 166 -25.58 4.61 -8.28
C SER A 166 -25.23 3.37 -9.12
N ALA A 167 -24.12 2.69 -8.83
CA ALA A 167 -23.68 1.47 -9.50
C ALA A 167 -24.23 0.17 -8.87
N GLY A 168 -25.09 0.27 -7.86
CA GLY A 168 -25.89 -0.85 -7.36
C GLY A 168 -25.26 -1.74 -6.29
N ASP A 169 -23.99 -1.54 -5.94
CA ASP A 169 -23.33 -2.29 -4.88
C ASP A 169 -22.35 -1.43 -4.07
N PRO A 170 -22.84 -0.78 -2.99
CA PRO A 170 -22.02 0.11 -2.16
C PRO A 170 -20.95 -0.64 -1.33
N MET A 171 -21.01 -1.97 -1.28
CA MET A 171 -20.09 -2.80 -0.49
C MET A 171 -19.18 -3.66 -1.37
N ARG A 172 -19.15 -3.41 -2.67
CA ARG A 172 -18.21 -4.14 -3.55
C ARG A 172 -16.77 -3.93 -3.10
N GLY A 173 -16.06 -5.03 -2.97
CA GLY A 173 -14.70 -5.07 -2.43
C GLY A 173 -14.64 -5.51 -0.98
N ILE A 174 -15.78 -5.56 -0.27
CA ILE A 174 -15.82 -6.09 1.09
C ILE A 174 -15.48 -7.58 1.12
N GLU A 175 -15.92 -8.33 0.11
CA GLU A 175 -15.61 -9.74 -0.06
C GLU A 175 -14.11 -9.98 -0.34
N ILE A 176 -13.44 -9.03 -1.01
CA ILE A 176 -12.00 -9.09 -1.24
C ILE A 176 -11.25 -8.94 0.08
N VAL A 177 -11.67 -7.97 0.90
CA VAL A 177 -11.08 -7.76 2.24
C VAL A 177 -11.33 -8.97 3.13
N ASP A 178 -12.54 -9.52 3.12
CA ASP A 178 -12.93 -10.68 3.91
C ASP A 178 -12.08 -11.92 3.54
N ALA A 179 -11.99 -12.23 2.27
CA ALA A 179 -11.18 -13.34 1.77
C ALA A 179 -9.70 -13.15 2.12
N TRP A 180 -9.15 -11.95 1.86
CA TRP A 180 -7.76 -11.66 2.17
C TRP A 180 -7.47 -11.73 3.68
N LEU A 181 -8.35 -11.23 4.54
CA LEU A 181 -8.22 -11.35 6.01
C LEU A 181 -8.16 -12.82 6.44
N GLY A 182 -9.07 -13.67 5.92
CA GLY A 182 -9.08 -15.10 6.23
C GLY A 182 -7.78 -15.78 5.83
N GLU A 183 -7.31 -15.56 4.60
CA GLU A 183 -6.04 -16.10 4.12
C GLU A 183 -4.85 -15.58 4.95
N ARG A 184 -4.85 -14.27 5.27
CA ARG A 184 -3.75 -13.62 5.99
C ARG A 184 -3.63 -14.12 7.43
N LEU A 185 -4.76 -14.20 8.14
CA LEU A 185 -4.79 -14.64 9.53
C LEU A 185 -4.47 -16.14 9.67
N ALA A 186 -4.77 -16.94 8.66
CA ALA A 186 -4.39 -18.36 8.63
C ALA A 186 -2.86 -18.57 8.58
N LEU A 187 -2.10 -17.56 8.14
CA LEU A 187 -0.63 -17.61 8.10
C LEU A 187 0.05 -17.13 9.39
N GLU A 188 -0.73 -16.54 10.31
CA GLU A 188 -0.24 -16.13 11.63
C GLU A 188 -0.01 -17.36 12.56
N PRO A 189 0.99 -17.33 13.45
CA PRO A 189 1.99 -16.28 13.62
C PRO A 189 3.23 -16.44 12.73
N GLY A 190 3.32 -17.50 11.93
CA GLY A 190 4.52 -17.84 11.17
C GLY A 190 4.94 -16.77 10.15
N ARG A 191 3.96 -16.04 9.62
CA ARG A 191 4.20 -14.92 8.71
C ARG A 191 3.35 -13.73 9.12
N PRO A 192 3.88 -12.81 9.94
CA PRO A 192 3.13 -11.66 10.43
C PRO A 192 2.61 -10.74 9.32
N GLY A 193 1.37 -10.27 9.45
CA GLY A 193 0.74 -9.32 8.55
C GLY A 193 0.03 -8.20 9.30
N ALA A 194 -0.57 -7.26 8.56
CA ALA A 194 -1.32 -6.16 9.14
C ALA A 194 -2.41 -5.64 8.19
N LEU A 195 -3.51 -5.15 8.74
CA LEU A 195 -4.44 -4.25 8.08
C LEU A 195 -4.54 -2.97 8.89
N ARG A 196 -4.21 -1.84 8.29
CA ARG A 196 -4.27 -0.54 8.95
C ARG A 196 -5.02 0.42 8.06
N ALA A 197 -6.27 0.71 8.42
CA ALA A 197 -7.09 1.67 7.71
C ALA A 197 -7.34 2.90 8.60
N VAL A 198 -7.03 4.06 8.05
CA VAL A 198 -7.31 5.35 8.67
C VAL A 198 -8.35 6.05 7.82
N TYR A 199 -9.45 6.53 8.41
CA TYR A 199 -10.57 7.06 7.65
C TYR A 199 -11.13 8.36 8.23
N ILE A 200 -11.82 9.13 7.37
CA ILE A 200 -12.60 10.29 7.78
C ILE A 200 -14.08 9.91 7.73
N GLU A 201 -14.76 10.08 8.86
CA GLU A 201 -16.13 9.58 9.10
C GLU A 201 -17.12 9.93 7.97
N ARG A 202 -17.08 11.17 7.49
CA ARG A 202 -18.04 11.67 6.49
C ARG A 202 -17.87 11.08 5.09
N GLN A 203 -16.68 10.57 4.77
CA GLN A 203 -16.35 10.08 3.41
C GLN A 203 -16.35 8.56 3.34
N THR A 204 -15.48 7.94 4.10
CA THR A 204 -15.18 6.50 4.01
C THR A 204 -15.61 5.71 5.24
N GLY A 205 -16.25 6.38 6.22
CA GLY A 205 -16.70 5.79 7.46
C GLY A 205 -17.59 4.56 7.31
N PRO A 206 -18.63 4.57 6.46
CA PRO A 206 -19.52 3.41 6.32
C PRO A 206 -18.80 2.13 5.95
N PHE A 207 -17.98 2.14 4.88
CA PHE A 207 -17.21 0.97 4.44
C PHE A 207 -16.13 0.59 5.46
N SER A 208 -15.45 1.59 6.02
CA SER A 208 -14.40 1.35 7.02
C SER A 208 -14.94 0.65 8.26
N ARG A 209 -16.15 1.00 8.72
CA ARG A 209 -16.81 0.28 9.83
C ARG A 209 -17.17 -1.16 9.49
N GLU A 210 -17.57 -1.44 8.26
CA GLU A 210 -17.78 -2.85 7.83
C GLU A 210 -16.47 -3.63 7.85
N VAL A 211 -15.36 -3.05 7.40
CA VAL A 211 -14.04 -3.67 7.53
C VAL A 211 -13.68 -3.92 9.00
N ALA A 212 -13.97 -2.98 9.91
CA ALA A 212 -13.75 -3.18 11.35
C ALA A 212 -14.57 -4.37 11.89
N LYS A 213 -15.83 -4.54 11.43
CA LYS A 213 -16.66 -5.70 11.79
C LYS A 213 -16.09 -7.01 11.25
N LEU A 214 -15.53 -7.02 10.03
CA LEU A 214 -14.84 -8.19 9.48
C LEU A 214 -13.66 -8.59 10.37
N ILE A 215 -12.81 -7.64 10.74
CA ILE A 215 -11.68 -7.89 11.65
C ILE A 215 -12.19 -8.54 12.94
N THR A 216 -13.19 -7.94 13.59
CA THR A 216 -13.79 -8.48 14.82
C THR A 216 -14.31 -9.90 14.63
N ARG A 217 -14.97 -10.19 13.51
CA ARG A 217 -15.51 -11.51 13.19
C ARG A 217 -14.40 -12.55 13.02
N HIS A 218 -13.31 -12.21 12.33
CA HIS A 218 -12.19 -13.13 12.12
C HIS A 218 -11.37 -13.37 13.39
N LEU A 219 -11.22 -12.35 14.24
CA LEU A 219 -10.46 -12.47 15.49
C LEU A 219 -11.27 -13.16 16.60
N GLY A 220 -12.61 -13.04 16.60
CA GLY A 220 -13.48 -13.52 17.67
C GLY A 220 -13.30 -14.98 18.06
N PRO A 221 -13.04 -15.93 17.13
CA PRO A 221 -12.82 -17.35 17.46
C PRO A 221 -11.45 -17.66 18.07
N LEU A 222 -10.51 -16.69 18.09
CA LEU A 222 -9.13 -16.92 18.52
C LEU A 222 -8.97 -16.77 20.03
N GLU A 223 -7.91 -17.36 20.58
CA GLU A 223 -7.55 -17.23 21.99
C GLU A 223 -7.27 -15.75 22.37
N PRO A 224 -7.70 -15.28 23.56
CA PRO A 224 -7.60 -13.87 23.95
C PRO A 224 -6.19 -13.26 23.85
N GLY A 225 -5.14 -14.00 24.16
CA GLY A 225 -3.77 -13.53 24.05
C GLY A 225 -3.33 -13.33 22.59
N ILE A 226 -3.80 -14.15 21.68
CA ILE A 226 -3.59 -14.02 20.23
C ILE A 226 -4.37 -12.80 19.72
N VAL A 227 -5.64 -12.67 20.12
CA VAL A 227 -6.49 -11.52 19.74
C VAL A 227 -5.84 -10.20 20.15
N ALA A 228 -5.34 -10.09 21.37
CA ALA A 228 -4.70 -8.86 21.86
C ALA A 228 -3.48 -8.46 20.99
N ASN A 229 -2.68 -9.41 20.54
CA ASN A 229 -1.57 -9.15 19.64
C ASN A 229 -2.03 -8.74 18.24
N LEU A 230 -2.97 -9.49 17.65
CA LEU A 230 -3.47 -9.25 16.30
C LEU A 230 -4.25 -7.93 16.21
N ALA A 231 -5.04 -7.57 17.22
CA ALA A 231 -5.82 -6.35 17.25
C ALA A 231 -4.96 -5.07 17.18
N ARG A 232 -3.68 -5.14 17.51
CA ARG A 232 -2.73 -4.04 17.33
C ARG A 232 -2.29 -3.85 15.87
N ARG A 233 -2.33 -4.91 15.07
CA ARG A 233 -1.91 -4.92 13.68
C ARG A 233 -3.07 -4.85 12.70
N TYR A 234 -4.24 -5.31 13.09
CA TYR A 234 -5.47 -5.30 12.29
C TYR A 234 -6.43 -4.29 12.87
N ARG A 235 -6.35 -3.04 12.38
CA ARG A 235 -7.11 -1.91 12.95
C ARG A 235 -7.69 -1.00 11.88
N VAL A 236 -8.86 -0.44 12.22
CA VAL A 236 -9.55 0.59 11.44
C VAL A 236 -9.90 1.73 12.39
N GLU A 237 -9.31 2.90 12.17
CA GLU A 237 -9.42 4.03 13.10
C GLU A 237 -9.88 5.31 12.40
N PRO A 238 -10.78 6.09 13.02
CA PRO A 238 -11.12 7.41 12.54
C PRO A 238 -9.94 8.38 12.76
N SER A 239 -9.82 9.37 11.89
CA SER A 239 -8.79 10.40 11.97
C SER A 239 -9.36 11.79 11.85
N GLY A 240 -8.78 12.74 12.58
CA GLY A 240 -9.02 14.17 12.43
C GLY A 240 -8.12 14.85 11.39
N VAL A 241 -7.16 14.11 10.80
CA VAL A 241 -6.27 14.65 9.77
C VAL A 241 -7.07 14.94 8.50
N PRO A 242 -6.92 16.14 7.89
CA PRO A 242 -7.62 16.44 6.65
C PRO A 242 -7.31 15.44 5.53
N HIS A 243 -8.31 15.08 4.73
CA HIS A 243 -8.26 14.07 3.67
C HIS A 243 -6.98 14.11 2.82
N ALA A 244 -6.60 15.31 2.34
CA ALA A 244 -5.45 15.48 1.47
C ALA A 244 -4.09 15.12 2.12
N TYR A 245 -4.06 14.98 3.45
CA TYR A 245 -2.83 14.79 4.22
C TYR A 245 -2.80 13.47 5.00
N VAL A 246 -3.90 12.70 5.02
CA VAL A 246 -4.00 11.47 5.82
C VAL A 246 -2.84 10.52 5.53
N ALA A 247 -2.54 10.24 4.27
CA ALA A 247 -1.43 9.37 3.92
C ALA A 247 -0.07 9.98 4.30
N ALA A 248 0.13 11.29 4.05
CA ALA A 248 1.39 11.96 4.38
C ALA A 248 1.68 11.98 5.89
N VAL A 249 0.65 12.09 6.72
CA VAL A 249 0.78 12.14 8.19
C VAL A 249 0.85 10.75 8.79
N CYS A 250 -0.03 9.83 8.36
CA CYS A 250 -0.17 8.50 8.96
C CYS A 250 0.76 7.45 8.33
N GLY A 251 1.16 7.64 7.08
CA GLY A 251 2.00 6.68 6.35
C GLY A 251 3.39 6.47 6.96
N PRO A 252 4.19 7.54 7.18
CA PRO A 252 5.54 7.39 7.69
C PRO A 252 5.64 6.62 9.02
N PRO A 253 4.86 6.95 10.07
CA PRO A 253 4.92 6.20 11.31
C PRO A 253 4.42 4.75 11.17
N LEU A 254 3.44 4.49 10.30
CA LEU A 254 2.99 3.12 10.04
C LEU A 254 4.06 2.30 9.31
N LEU A 255 4.74 2.89 8.34
CA LEU A 255 5.85 2.23 7.65
C LEU A 255 7.04 1.99 8.57
N ALA A 256 7.38 2.95 9.43
CA ALA A 256 8.46 2.82 10.41
C ALA A 256 8.20 1.68 11.41
N GLN A 257 6.94 1.47 11.79
CA GLN A 257 6.52 0.50 12.79
C GLN A 257 5.85 -0.74 12.17
N ALA A 258 6.18 -1.08 10.93
CA ALA A 258 5.60 -2.22 10.22
C ALA A 258 5.72 -3.56 10.99
N ASP A 259 6.74 -3.69 11.85
CA ASP A 259 7.00 -4.86 12.69
C ASP A 259 6.64 -4.64 14.16
N ALA A 260 6.32 -3.41 14.54
CA ALA A 260 6.03 -3.00 15.91
C ALA A 260 4.56 -2.59 16.06
N GLU A 261 4.16 -2.43 17.31
CA GLU A 261 2.85 -1.90 17.67
C GLU A 261 2.78 -0.41 17.31
N PHE A 262 1.79 -0.04 16.52
CA PHE A 262 1.56 1.36 16.21
C PHE A 262 0.82 2.05 17.37
N ASP A 263 1.33 3.17 17.82
CA ASP A 263 0.67 4.01 18.82
C ASP A 263 -0.39 4.89 18.16
N TRP A 264 -1.63 4.41 18.15
CA TRP A 264 -2.77 5.09 17.54
C TRP A 264 -3.15 6.41 18.23
N SER A 265 -2.62 6.69 19.43
CA SER A 265 -2.86 7.98 20.11
C SER A 265 -2.19 9.16 19.39
N ARG A 266 -1.32 8.88 18.43
CA ARG A 266 -0.62 9.89 17.63
C ARG A 266 -1.38 10.33 16.38
N LEU A 267 -2.51 9.72 16.07
CA LEU A 267 -3.40 10.10 14.98
C LEU A 267 -4.52 11.03 15.46
#